data_1f639bc07e8f78deb8ee105b93ec4970
#
_entry.id   1f639bc07e8f78deb8ee105b93ec4970
#
_cell.length_a   1.000
_cell.length_b   1.000
_cell.length_c   1.000
_cell.angle_alpha   90.00
_cell.angle_beta   90.00
_cell.angle_gamma   90.00
#
_symmetry.space_group_name_H-M   'P 1'
#
loop_
_entity.id
_entity.type
_entity.pdbx_description
1 polymer ?
#
loop_
_entity_poly.entity_id
_entity_poly.type
_entity_poly.pdbx_seq_one_letter_code
_entity_poly.pdbx_strand_id
1 'polypeptide(L)'
;PDWPTSFGYHMFLFPWAKMVGGIFFEHSHRLLGSLVGILTILTAATLWLYEPRKWVRWLGMAAIFLVIVQGLLGGFRVISLKLLLAIIHACVAQLYFGLMVSIAVFTSKSWLADTTTRTEPNSSTRRIALLTVGLIYVQTIFGAVLRHTGNRLDAHLLVAFLVTIHVFLLAAKI
;
A
#
# COMPACT_ATOMS: atom_id res chain seq x y z
N PRO A 1 19.16 -14.64 -6.93
CA PRO A 1 18.14 -13.67 -7.31
C PRO A 1 18.76 -12.58 -8.18
N ASP A 2 18.06 -12.19 -9.22
CA ASP A 2 18.48 -11.20 -10.20
C ASP A 2 17.29 -10.25 -10.51
N TRP A 3 17.60 -9.08 -11.05
CA TRP A 3 16.61 -8.10 -11.49
C TRP A 3 17.24 -7.24 -12.59
N PRO A 4 16.55 -6.95 -13.72
CA PRO A 4 15.11 -7.16 -14.01
C PRO A 4 14.73 -8.56 -14.50
N THR A 5 15.69 -9.46 -14.70
CA THR A 5 15.44 -10.86 -15.07
C THR A 5 14.93 -11.68 -13.87
N SER A 6 14.48 -12.91 -14.14
CA SER A 6 14.11 -13.90 -13.12
C SER A 6 14.96 -15.15 -13.34
N PHE A 7 16.00 -15.31 -12.51
CA PHE A 7 16.93 -16.45 -12.59
C PHE A 7 17.49 -16.68 -14.01
N GLY A 8 17.92 -15.58 -14.67
CA GLY A 8 18.47 -15.57 -16.03
C GLY A 8 17.43 -15.62 -17.16
N TYR A 9 16.14 -15.72 -16.85
CA TYR A 9 15.05 -15.70 -17.83
C TYR A 9 14.36 -14.34 -17.89
N HIS A 10 13.75 -14.05 -19.04
CA HIS A 10 12.80 -12.92 -19.12
C HIS A 10 11.63 -13.16 -18.16
N MET A 11 11.25 -12.16 -17.38
CA MET A 11 10.28 -12.31 -16.29
C MET A 11 8.95 -12.95 -16.72
N PHE A 12 8.41 -12.57 -17.90
CA PHE A 12 7.14 -13.10 -18.40
C PHE A 12 7.27 -14.45 -19.15
N LEU A 13 8.51 -14.89 -19.43
CA LEU A 13 8.79 -16.15 -20.14
C LEU A 13 9.47 -17.17 -19.22
N PHE A 14 9.33 -17.01 -17.92
CA PHE A 14 9.92 -17.93 -16.95
C PHE A 14 9.23 -19.32 -17.04
N PRO A 15 10.01 -20.42 -17.14
CA PRO A 15 9.45 -21.76 -17.28
C PRO A 15 8.64 -22.17 -16.06
N TRP A 16 7.36 -22.53 -16.25
CA TRP A 16 6.44 -22.96 -15.18
C TRP A 16 6.97 -24.14 -14.38
N ALA A 17 7.64 -25.10 -15.05
CA ALA A 17 8.23 -26.26 -14.37
C ALA A 17 9.33 -25.90 -13.36
N LYS A 18 9.90 -24.68 -13.42
CA LYS A 18 10.91 -24.19 -12.48
C LYS A 18 10.31 -23.34 -11.34
N MET A 19 9.00 -23.10 -11.35
CA MET A 19 8.29 -22.37 -10.31
C MET A 19 8.03 -23.29 -9.10
N VAL A 20 9.07 -23.60 -8.34
CA VAL A 20 8.97 -24.47 -7.16
C VAL A 20 9.52 -23.79 -5.90
N GLY A 21 8.97 -24.13 -4.75
CA GLY A 21 9.44 -23.62 -3.45
C GLY A 21 9.46 -22.09 -3.36
N GLY A 22 10.57 -21.52 -2.89
CA GLY A 22 10.74 -20.07 -2.75
C GLY A 22 10.66 -19.29 -4.07
N ILE A 23 11.07 -19.91 -5.20
CA ILE A 23 11.00 -19.31 -6.53
C ILE A 23 9.54 -19.06 -6.93
N PHE A 24 8.63 -19.97 -6.60
CA PHE A 24 7.21 -19.79 -6.86
C PHE A 24 6.67 -18.51 -6.22
N PHE A 25 6.94 -18.28 -4.93
CA PHE A 25 6.46 -17.09 -4.23
C PHE A 25 7.11 -15.80 -4.76
N GLU A 26 8.41 -15.82 -5.01
CA GLU A 26 9.13 -14.65 -5.50
C GLU A 26 8.64 -14.27 -6.91
N HIS A 27 8.56 -15.24 -7.81
CA HIS A 27 8.16 -15.00 -9.19
C HIS A 27 6.69 -14.60 -9.30
N SER A 28 5.77 -15.28 -8.58
CA SER A 28 4.36 -14.91 -8.50
C SER A 28 4.18 -13.48 -7.99
N HIS A 29 4.94 -13.09 -6.96
CA HIS A 29 4.91 -11.72 -6.46
C HIS A 29 5.32 -10.69 -7.53
N ARG A 30 6.32 -10.98 -8.34
CA ARG A 30 6.76 -10.11 -9.45
C ARG A 30 5.69 -9.98 -10.53
N LEU A 31 5.05 -11.10 -10.92
CA LEU A 31 3.96 -11.09 -11.90
C LEU A 31 2.75 -10.29 -11.40
N LEU A 32 2.34 -10.51 -10.14
CA LEU A 32 1.27 -9.74 -9.50
C LEU A 32 1.64 -8.26 -9.40
N GLY A 33 2.88 -7.92 -9.06
CA GLY A 33 3.36 -6.54 -9.04
C GLY A 33 3.26 -5.87 -10.41
N SER A 34 3.59 -6.60 -11.50
CA SER A 34 3.43 -6.10 -12.86
C SER A 34 1.96 -5.88 -13.24
N LEU A 35 1.07 -6.80 -12.85
CA LEU A 35 -0.37 -6.66 -13.04
C LEU A 35 -0.91 -5.42 -12.29
N VAL A 36 -0.51 -5.25 -11.02
CA VAL A 36 -0.87 -4.06 -10.24
C VAL A 36 -0.39 -2.79 -10.92
N GLY A 37 0.84 -2.78 -11.47
CA GLY A 37 1.36 -1.65 -12.22
C GLY A 37 0.48 -1.30 -13.43
N ILE A 38 0.09 -2.29 -14.23
CA ILE A 38 -0.80 -2.10 -15.38
C ILE A 38 -2.16 -1.56 -14.93
N LEU A 39 -2.78 -2.16 -13.92
CA LEU A 39 -4.07 -1.72 -13.40
C LEU A 39 -4.00 -0.30 -12.83
N THR A 40 -2.88 0.09 -12.23
CA THR A 40 -2.65 1.47 -11.75
C THR A 40 -2.64 2.46 -12.91
N ILE A 41 -1.94 2.14 -13.99
CA ILE A 41 -1.89 2.99 -15.19
C ILE A 41 -3.29 3.14 -15.79
N LEU A 42 -4.04 2.05 -15.93
CA LEU A 42 -5.41 2.07 -16.43
C LEU A 42 -6.33 2.91 -15.52
N THR A 43 -6.21 2.75 -14.20
CA THR A 43 -6.97 3.54 -13.22
C THR A 43 -6.64 5.03 -13.37
N ALA A 44 -5.36 5.39 -13.41
CA ALA A 44 -4.94 6.79 -13.54
C ALA A 44 -5.38 7.39 -14.88
N ALA A 45 -5.29 6.64 -15.98
CA ALA A 45 -5.78 7.07 -17.30
C ALA A 45 -7.29 7.32 -17.27
N THR A 46 -8.06 6.39 -16.68
CA THR A 46 -9.52 6.54 -16.52
C THR A 46 -9.86 7.78 -15.69
N LEU A 47 -9.17 7.99 -14.56
CA LEU A 47 -9.36 9.18 -13.75
C LEU A 47 -9.01 10.46 -14.52
N TRP A 48 -7.93 10.44 -15.29
CA TRP A 48 -7.52 11.62 -16.06
C TRP A 48 -8.52 12.01 -17.12
N LEU A 49 -9.12 11.03 -17.79
CA LEU A 49 -10.06 11.25 -18.89
C LEU A 49 -11.49 11.58 -18.42
N TYR A 50 -11.96 10.93 -17.36
CA TYR A 50 -13.38 10.95 -17.01
C TYR A 50 -13.69 11.61 -15.66
N GLU A 51 -12.72 11.78 -14.77
CA GLU A 51 -12.99 12.38 -13.46
C GLU A 51 -12.94 13.92 -13.53
N PRO A 52 -14.03 14.64 -13.19
CA PRO A 52 -14.04 16.10 -13.26
C PRO A 52 -13.21 16.79 -12.17
N ARG A 53 -13.05 16.15 -11.02
CA ARG A 53 -12.34 16.71 -9.85
C ARG A 53 -10.82 16.63 -10.03
N LYS A 54 -10.16 17.76 -10.21
CA LYS A 54 -8.70 17.85 -10.44
C LYS A 54 -7.88 17.12 -9.37
N TRP A 55 -8.26 17.27 -8.09
CA TRP A 55 -7.52 16.64 -6.99
C TRP A 55 -7.54 15.10 -7.06
N VAL A 56 -8.64 14.48 -7.52
CA VAL A 56 -8.74 13.02 -7.69
C VAL A 56 -7.84 12.55 -8.85
N ARG A 57 -7.76 13.34 -9.94
CA ARG A 57 -6.81 13.05 -11.04
C ARG A 57 -5.37 13.00 -10.53
N TRP A 58 -4.99 13.95 -9.66
CA TRP A 58 -3.66 13.99 -9.07
C TRP A 58 -3.40 12.81 -8.11
N LEU A 59 -4.41 12.27 -7.43
CA LEU A 59 -4.25 11.01 -6.68
C LEU A 59 -3.92 9.84 -7.61
N GLY A 60 -4.51 9.77 -8.80
CA GLY A 60 -4.13 8.79 -9.83
C GLY A 60 -2.66 8.93 -10.26
N MET A 61 -2.17 10.16 -10.47
CA MET A 61 -0.76 10.40 -10.78
C MET A 61 0.16 10.03 -9.61
N ALA A 62 -0.23 10.32 -8.37
CA ALA A 62 0.49 9.90 -7.18
C ALA A 62 0.55 8.36 -7.06
N ALA A 63 -0.51 7.66 -7.46
CA ALA A 63 -0.50 6.20 -7.49
C ALA A 63 0.49 5.64 -8.52
N ILE A 64 0.60 6.25 -9.73
CA ILE A 64 1.64 5.88 -10.71
C ILE A 64 3.03 6.11 -10.11
N PHE A 65 3.27 7.26 -9.52
CA PHE A 65 4.56 7.55 -8.88
C PHE A 65 4.91 6.51 -7.82
N LEU A 66 3.98 6.19 -6.91
CA LEU A 66 4.22 5.22 -5.85
C LEU A 66 4.42 3.79 -6.38
N VAL A 67 3.71 3.36 -7.42
CA VAL A 67 3.92 2.02 -8.00
C VAL A 67 5.27 1.90 -8.70
N ILE A 68 5.77 2.97 -9.32
CA ILE A 68 7.12 3.02 -9.88
C ILE A 68 8.15 2.90 -8.74
N VAL A 69 8.00 3.70 -7.68
CA VAL A 69 8.87 3.62 -6.50
C VAL A 69 8.86 2.21 -5.90
N GLN A 70 7.69 1.56 -5.82
CA GLN A 70 7.58 0.19 -5.35
C GLN A 70 8.33 -0.81 -6.23
N GLY A 71 8.23 -0.69 -7.54
CA GLY A 71 8.97 -1.54 -8.48
C GLY A 71 10.49 -1.40 -8.31
N LEU A 72 10.97 -0.16 -8.21
CA LEU A 72 12.39 0.14 -8.01
C LEU A 72 12.90 -0.37 -6.65
N LEU A 73 12.17 -0.11 -5.56
CA LEU A 73 12.53 -0.60 -4.22
C LEU A 73 12.54 -2.13 -4.18
N GLY A 74 11.57 -2.78 -4.83
CA GLY A 74 11.51 -4.24 -4.95
C GLY A 74 12.71 -4.80 -5.71
N GLY A 75 13.10 -4.20 -6.84
CA GLY A 75 14.26 -4.57 -7.61
C GLY A 75 15.57 -4.35 -6.85
N PHE A 76 15.78 -3.16 -6.28
CA PHE A 76 16.98 -2.85 -5.50
C PHE A 76 17.12 -3.73 -4.25
N ARG A 77 16.01 -4.09 -3.59
CA ARG A 77 16.03 -5.05 -2.48
C ARG A 77 16.61 -6.40 -2.90
N VAL A 78 16.23 -6.89 -4.09
CA VAL A 78 16.71 -8.19 -4.61
C VAL A 78 18.21 -8.15 -4.89
N ILE A 79 18.70 -7.08 -5.52
CA ILE A 79 20.13 -6.95 -5.88
C ILE A 79 21.00 -6.66 -4.67
N SER A 80 20.57 -5.71 -3.81
CA SER A 80 21.40 -5.21 -2.71
C SER A 80 21.32 -6.06 -1.45
N LEU A 81 20.28 -6.89 -1.29
CA LEU A 81 19.99 -7.70 -0.10
C LEU A 81 19.95 -6.88 1.22
N LYS A 82 19.77 -5.56 1.12
CA LYS A 82 19.76 -4.66 2.28
C LYS A 82 18.41 -4.72 3.00
N LEU A 83 18.45 -5.03 4.27
CA LEU A 83 17.28 -5.12 5.16
C LEU A 83 16.45 -3.84 5.17
N LEU A 84 17.11 -2.67 5.19
CA LEU A 84 16.43 -1.37 5.17
C LEU A 84 15.53 -1.20 3.94
N LEU A 85 15.98 -1.64 2.76
CA LEU A 85 15.17 -1.58 1.54
C LEU A 85 13.91 -2.45 1.63
N ALA A 86 14.00 -3.60 2.32
CA ALA A 86 12.84 -4.46 2.55
C ALA A 86 11.80 -3.79 3.46
N ILE A 87 12.25 -3.11 4.53
CA ILE A 87 11.38 -2.36 5.45
C ILE A 87 10.72 -1.19 4.73
N ILE A 88 11.50 -0.38 4.00
CA ILE A 88 10.97 0.77 3.24
C ILE A 88 9.97 0.31 2.19
N HIS A 89 10.28 -0.74 1.43
CA HIS A 89 9.38 -1.32 0.43
C HIS A 89 8.05 -1.76 1.06
N ALA A 90 8.07 -2.40 2.23
CA ALA A 90 6.86 -2.80 2.93
C ALA A 90 6.04 -1.58 3.41
N CYS A 91 6.68 -0.53 3.92
CA CYS A 91 6.00 0.69 4.38
C CYS A 91 5.37 1.47 3.21
N VAL A 92 6.09 1.63 2.10
CA VAL A 92 5.58 2.30 0.89
C VAL A 92 4.43 1.51 0.26
N ALA A 93 4.45 0.17 0.33
CA ALA A 93 3.34 -0.68 -0.13
C ALA A 93 2.03 -0.35 0.61
N GLN A 94 2.07 -0.10 1.91
CA GLN A 94 0.88 0.26 2.69
C GLN A 94 0.37 1.67 2.36
N LEU A 95 1.26 2.62 2.10
CA LEU A 95 0.86 3.95 1.60
C LEU A 95 0.17 3.85 0.24
N TYR A 96 0.74 3.06 -0.67
CA TYR A 96 0.14 2.80 -1.97
C TYR A 96 -1.24 2.15 -1.83
N PHE A 97 -1.38 1.13 -0.99
CA PHE A 97 -2.65 0.46 -0.73
C PHE A 97 -3.69 1.43 -0.17
N GLY A 98 -3.33 2.22 0.85
CA GLY A 98 -4.19 3.26 1.43
C GLY A 98 -4.64 4.30 0.39
N LEU A 99 -3.75 4.70 -0.53
CA LEU A 99 -4.08 5.61 -1.62
C LEU A 99 -5.08 4.97 -2.59
N MET A 100 -4.91 3.70 -2.98
CA MET A 100 -5.83 3.01 -3.88
C MET A 100 -7.22 2.83 -3.25
N VAL A 101 -7.29 2.49 -1.97
CA VAL A 101 -8.57 2.44 -1.22
C VAL A 101 -9.22 3.82 -1.18
N SER A 102 -8.45 4.89 -0.93
CA SER A 102 -8.97 6.27 -0.94
C SER A 102 -9.54 6.65 -2.30
N ILE A 103 -8.85 6.34 -3.39
CA ILE A 103 -9.34 6.56 -4.76
C ILE A 103 -10.67 5.80 -4.97
N ALA A 104 -10.74 4.53 -4.58
CA ALA A 104 -11.96 3.72 -4.71
C ALA A 104 -13.13 4.31 -3.92
N VAL A 105 -12.89 4.78 -2.69
CA VAL A 105 -13.91 5.45 -1.87
C VAL A 105 -14.35 6.75 -2.54
N PHE A 106 -13.44 7.63 -2.92
CA PHE A 106 -13.76 8.95 -3.48
C PHE A 106 -14.47 8.87 -4.84
N THR A 107 -14.28 7.78 -5.59
CA THR A 107 -14.96 7.55 -6.87
C THR A 107 -16.21 6.68 -6.75
N SER A 108 -16.54 6.20 -5.55
CA SER A 108 -17.73 5.38 -5.31
C SER A 108 -19.02 6.17 -5.48
N LYS A 109 -20.09 5.49 -5.91
CA LYS A 109 -21.42 6.11 -6.03
C LYS A 109 -21.92 6.65 -4.70
N SER A 110 -21.71 5.94 -3.59
CA SER A 110 -22.09 6.39 -2.26
C SER A 110 -21.41 7.70 -1.87
N TRP A 111 -20.11 7.82 -2.15
CA TRP A 111 -19.39 9.06 -1.90
C TRP A 111 -19.91 10.24 -2.70
N LEU A 112 -20.28 10.01 -3.97
CA LEU A 112 -20.79 11.05 -4.87
C LEU A 112 -22.22 11.44 -4.56
N ALA A 113 -23.07 10.50 -4.13
CA ALA A 113 -24.47 10.75 -3.80
C ALA A 113 -24.65 11.55 -2.49
N ASP A 114 -23.72 11.39 -1.54
CA ASP A 114 -23.83 11.93 -0.18
C ASP A 114 -23.26 13.35 -0.01
N THR A 115 -23.01 14.07 -1.10
CA THR A 115 -22.44 15.43 -1.04
C THR A 115 -23.38 16.48 -0.45
N THR A 116 -24.68 16.24 -0.40
CA THR A 116 -25.68 17.20 0.07
C THR A 116 -26.06 17.07 1.55
N THR A 117 -25.75 15.94 2.17
CA THR A 117 -26.16 15.61 3.55
C THR A 117 -25.00 15.46 4.55
N ARG A 118 -23.77 15.69 4.10
CA ARG A 118 -22.60 15.52 4.97
C ARG A 118 -22.58 16.56 6.08
N THR A 119 -22.86 16.10 7.28
CA THR A 119 -22.55 16.85 8.49
C THR A 119 -21.05 16.80 8.73
N GLU A 120 -20.41 17.96 8.92
CA GLU A 120 -18.99 18.01 9.26
C GLU A 120 -18.75 17.26 10.58
N PRO A 121 -17.79 16.33 10.60
CA PRO A 121 -17.50 15.58 11.82
C PRO A 121 -17.02 16.51 12.92
N ASN A 122 -17.45 16.27 14.14
CA ASN A 122 -16.94 16.96 15.31
C ASN A 122 -15.41 16.93 15.33
N SER A 123 -14.80 18.05 15.78
CA SER A 123 -13.35 18.18 15.88
C SER A 123 -12.67 17.03 16.65
N SER A 124 -13.34 16.49 17.67
CA SER A 124 -12.90 15.32 18.43
C SER A 124 -12.86 14.05 17.56
N THR A 125 -13.91 13.77 16.79
CA THR A 125 -13.98 12.62 15.88
C THR A 125 -12.89 12.69 14.81
N ARG A 126 -12.69 13.88 14.23
CA ARG A 126 -11.63 14.12 13.24
C ARG A 126 -10.23 13.86 13.83
N ARG A 127 -9.96 14.34 15.06
CA ARG A 127 -8.67 14.11 15.74
C ARG A 127 -8.44 12.63 16.00
N ILE A 128 -9.43 11.91 16.53
CA ILE A 128 -9.31 10.47 16.78
C ILE A 128 -9.07 9.71 15.47
N ALA A 129 -9.78 10.03 14.39
CA ALA A 129 -9.57 9.40 13.09
C ALA A 129 -8.14 9.61 12.57
N LEU A 130 -7.63 10.84 12.62
CA LEU A 130 -6.25 11.14 12.19
C LEU A 130 -5.20 10.42 13.06
N LEU A 131 -5.39 10.39 14.38
CA LEU A 131 -4.51 9.66 15.29
C LEU A 131 -4.56 8.15 15.01
N THR A 132 -5.74 7.59 14.77
CA THR A 132 -5.91 6.17 14.43
C THR A 132 -5.14 5.82 13.16
N VAL A 133 -5.27 6.62 12.09
CA VAL A 133 -4.53 6.42 10.84
C VAL A 133 -3.02 6.51 11.08
N GLY A 134 -2.54 7.50 11.84
CA GLY A 134 -1.14 7.64 12.20
C GLY A 134 -0.61 6.43 12.98
N LEU A 135 -1.36 5.96 13.99
CA LEU A 135 -1.01 4.78 14.79
C LEU A 135 -0.98 3.50 13.95
N ILE A 136 -1.94 3.30 13.03
CA ILE A 136 -1.94 2.17 12.09
C ILE A 136 -0.67 2.19 11.24
N TYR A 137 -0.25 3.36 10.77
CA TYR A 137 0.98 3.47 9.99
C TYR A 137 2.24 3.18 10.84
N VAL A 138 2.31 3.69 12.05
CA VAL A 138 3.39 3.35 13.01
C VAL A 138 3.41 1.85 13.31
N GLN A 139 2.25 1.22 13.48
CA GLN A 139 2.11 -0.22 13.65
C GLN A 139 2.67 -0.99 12.44
N THR A 140 2.43 -0.50 11.23
CA THR A 140 2.98 -1.08 10.00
C THR A 140 4.51 -1.04 10.00
N ILE A 141 5.12 0.08 10.43
CA ILE A 141 6.57 0.23 10.52
C ILE A 141 7.14 -0.80 11.53
N PHE A 142 6.58 -0.88 12.74
CA PHE A 142 7.05 -1.87 13.73
C PHE A 142 6.83 -3.30 13.27
N GLY A 143 5.73 -3.59 12.57
CA GLY A 143 5.48 -4.90 11.95
C GLY A 143 6.52 -5.25 10.89
N ALA A 144 6.90 -4.31 10.04
CA ALA A 144 7.96 -4.50 9.04
C ALA A 144 9.34 -4.71 9.72
N VAL A 145 9.66 -3.93 10.74
CA VAL A 145 10.89 -4.11 11.52
C VAL A 145 10.90 -5.49 12.17
N LEU A 146 9.84 -5.85 12.90
CA LEU A 146 9.74 -7.15 13.56
C LEU A 146 9.89 -8.32 12.57
N ARG A 147 9.18 -8.27 11.44
CA ARG A 147 9.25 -9.31 10.40
C ARG A 147 10.65 -9.51 9.85
N HIS A 148 11.40 -8.44 9.67
CA HIS A 148 12.70 -8.48 9.00
C HIS A 148 13.90 -8.59 9.94
N THR A 149 13.76 -8.19 11.21
CA THR A 149 14.86 -8.20 12.20
C THR A 149 14.65 -9.19 13.32
N GLY A 150 13.42 -9.64 13.56
CA GLY A 150 13.04 -10.39 14.77
C GLY A 150 13.00 -9.55 16.05
N ASN A 151 13.25 -8.24 15.96
CA ASN A 151 13.35 -7.33 17.10
C ASN A 151 12.11 -6.42 17.22
N ARG A 152 11.94 -5.77 18.37
CA ARG A 152 10.89 -4.77 18.65
C ARG A 152 9.48 -5.37 18.75
N LEU A 153 9.37 -6.62 19.21
CA LEU A 153 8.07 -7.22 19.49
C LEU A 153 7.30 -6.42 20.55
N ASP A 154 7.97 -5.94 21.59
CA ASP A 154 7.43 -5.09 22.64
C ASP A 154 6.77 -3.82 22.11
N ALA A 155 7.47 -3.08 21.24
CA ALA A 155 6.94 -1.89 20.60
C ALA A 155 5.77 -2.21 19.66
N HIS A 156 5.87 -3.30 18.88
CA HIS A 156 4.81 -3.75 18.00
C HIS A 156 3.53 -4.09 18.78
N LEU A 157 3.62 -4.82 19.89
CA LEU A 157 2.47 -5.17 20.75
C LEU A 157 1.87 -3.93 21.42
N LEU A 158 2.70 -3.00 21.93
CA LEU A 158 2.22 -1.77 22.54
C LEU A 158 1.42 -0.93 21.54
N VAL A 159 1.95 -0.71 20.35
CA VAL A 159 1.26 0.09 19.32
C VAL A 159 0.00 -0.63 18.84
N ALA A 160 0.01 -1.98 18.71
CA ALA A 160 -1.19 -2.76 18.39
C ALA A 160 -2.31 -2.53 19.39
N PHE A 161 -1.98 -2.52 20.68
CA PHE A 161 -2.93 -2.22 21.75
C PHE A 161 -3.50 -0.80 21.64
N LEU A 162 -2.64 0.19 21.40
CA LEU A 162 -3.08 1.58 21.18
C LEU A 162 -3.98 1.72 19.95
N VAL A 163 -3.64 1.07 18.82
CA VAL A 163 -4.49 1.04 17.62
C VAL A 163 -5.86 0.47 17.96
N THR A 164 -5.91 -0.66 18.67
CA THR A 164 -7.16 -1.31 19.07
C THR A 164 -8.06 -0.36 19.87
N ILE A 165 -7.51 0.31 20.89
CA ILE A 165 -8.25 1.29 21.69
C ILE A 165 -8.79 2.41 20.79
N HIS A 166 -7.96 2.99 19.91
CA HIS A 166 -8.39 4.10 19.06
C HIS A 166 -9.45 3.71 18.04
N VAL A 167 -9.39 2.48 17.50
CA VAL A 167 -10.44 1.94 16.62
C VAL A 167 -11.78 1.85 17.37
N PHE A 168 -11.80 1.31 18.59
CA PHE A 168 -13.02 1.27 19.40
C PHE A 168 -13.53 2.66 19.78
N LEU A 169 -12.65 3.58 20.15
CA LEU A 169 -13.03 4.98 20.44
C LEU A 169 -13.61 5.67 19.21
N LEU A 170 -13.07 5.39 18.02
CA LEU A 170 -13.60 5.94 16.78
C LEU A 170 -14.95 5.33 16.45
N ALA A 171 -15.09 3.99 16.54
CA ALA A 171 -16.36 3.30 16.30
C ALA A 171 -17.50 3.76 17.24
N ALA A 172 -17.17 4.08 18.49
CA ALA A 172 -18.15 4.61 19.46
C ALA A 172 -18.62 6.05 19.16
N LYS A 173 -17.97 6.75 18.20
CA LYS A 173 -18.30 8.14 17.83
C LYS A 173 -18.98 8.27 16.46
N ILE A 174 -19.09 7.19 15.73
CA ILE A 174 -19.75 7.10 14.43
C ILE A 174 -21.13 6.46 14.61
#